data_ecc43f70d42b5a19c5c268dcf791042e
#
_entry.id   ecc43f70d42b5a19c5c268dcf791042e
#
_cell.length_a   1.000
_cell.length_b   1.000
_cell.length_c   1.000
_cell.angle_alpha   90.00
_cell.angle_beta   90.00
_cell.angle_gamma   90.00
#
_symmetry.space_group_name_H-M   'P 1'
#
loop_
_entity.id
_entity.type
_entity.pdbx_description
1 polymer ?
#
loop_
_entity_poly.entity_id
_entity_poly.type
_entity_poly.pdbx_seq_one_letter_code
_entity_poly.pdbx_strand_id
1 'polypeptide(L)'
;MSHSRLLEQLRRSIQIAQFCEQENISTSEGLERREEATHSRRRFLSMAGAAGFALSPMAAFASRKVPGPRIAIIGGGLAGLSCADRLQFKGYSSTIYEASTRLGGRCFSNRTLVPGMACENGGEFIDTSHKMMIAYANEFGLAKESVIKQAGDERFYFAGQHWTEAQVIDELRVVVSNMQGDVRSISGSASFYSKNQSDINLDNTDLATYLDINCAGHPLIRSVLDEAYVSEYGAETSQQSSLNFLSYMRFNKQSKFEPFGTSDERYHLTHGNDGVIEGLEAKLLGPINKGAKLTRLSRNIAGEYLLYFNGSTIPEKADVVIISIPFTVLRGVQVDPLVGFSADKTRAIQTIGYGTNAKTMIAFNSRYWATEFNSNGGALSDLPNVQNIWETNRANATSKAIMTDYGSGNRGAALRTNLLQSQVNAFLNDLNVVFPGIKANATKLGSNYIAHLEHWPSNPLALGSYTSYKPGQFTGIEGLNSEASGLVKFAGEHTDSFYSYQGFMEGACLSGLRAANQVLADIKSGTI
;
A
#
# COMPACT_ATOMS: atom_id res chain seq x y z
N MET A 1 -2.30 1.19 0.80
CA MET A 1 -2.74 0.11 -0.09
C MET A 1 -1.60 -0.88 -0.09
N SER A 2 -1.87 -2.16 0.02
CA SER A 2 -0.84 -3.19 0.01
C SER A 2 -0.29 -3.37 -1.40
N HIS A 3 0.94 -3.81 -1.53
CA HIS A 3 1.40 -4.48 -2.73
C HIS A 3 0.40 -5.60 -3.06
N SER A 4 0.16 -5.88 -4.32
CA SER A 4 -0.84 -6.87 -4.71
C SER A 4 -0.38 -8.29 -4.35
N ARG A 5 -1.31 -9.17 -3.97
CA ARG A 5 -1.05 -10.60 -3.77
C ARG A 5 -0.33 -11.22 -4.97
N LEU A 6 -0.61 -10.69 -6.14
CA LEU A 6 0.05 -11.09 -7.37
C LEU A 6 1.54 -10.79 -7.36
N LEU A 7 1.97 -9.61 -6.89
CA LEU A 7 3.39 -9.32 -6.79
C LEU A 7 4.07 -10.26 -5.80
N GLU A 8 3.40 -10.60 -4.71
CA GLU A 8 3.88 -11.61 -3.78
C GLU A 8 4.04 -12.97 -4.46
N GLN A 9 3.07 -13.36 -5.27
CA GLN A 9 3.14 -14.62 -6.01
C GLN A 9 4.23 -14.56 -7.09
N LEU A 10 4.35 -13.46 -7.81
CA LEU A 10 5.42 -13.26 -8.78
C LEU A 10 6.80 -13.25 -8.10
N ARG A 11 6.93 -12.61 -6.92
CA ARG A 11 8.14 -12.71 -6.08
C ARG A 11 8.44 -14.14 -5.70
N ARG A 12 7.44 -14.92 -5.29
CA ARG A 12 7.59 -16.36 -5.00
C ARG A 12 8.05 -17.12 -6.24
N SER A 13 7.45 -16.83 -7.37
CA SER A 13 7.81 -17.48 -8.65
C SER A 13 9.25 -17.14 -9.03
N ILE A 14 9.67 -15.88 -8.88
CA ILE A 14 11.04 -15.43 -9.12
C ILE A 14 12.01 -16.13 -8.13
N GLN A 15 11.66 -16.22 -6.86
CA GLN A 15 12.50 -16.89 -5.85
C GLN A 15 12.67 -18.37 -6.14
N ILE A 16 11.58 -19.05 -6.53
CA ILE A 16 11.64 -20.45 -6.93
C ILE A 16 12.50 -20.62 -8.19
N ALA A 17 12.34 -19.75 -9.19
CA ALA A 17 13.16 -19.75 -10.39
C ALA A 17 14.65 -19.60 -10.05
N GLN A 18 15.02 -18.64 -9.22
CA GLN A 18 16.40 -18.44 -8.76
C GLN A 18 16.95 -19.64 -7.98
N PHE A 19 16.13 -20.20 -7.08
CA PHE A 19 16.50 -21.40 -6.32
C PHE A 19 16.74 -22.61 -7.24
N CYS A 20 15.84 -22.85 -8.20
CA CYS A 20 16.00 -23.92 -9.16
C CYS A 20 17.28 -23.77 -10.01
N GLU A 21 17.63 -22.55 -10.41
CA GLU A 21 18.87 -22.26 -11.14
C GLU A 21 20.12 -22.45 -10.26
N GLN A 22 20.10 -22.00 -9.01
CA GLN A 22 21.22 -22.13 -8.08
C GLN A 22 21.51 -23.57 -7.68
N GLU A 23 20.45 -24.35 -7.45
CA GLU A 23 20.54 -25.76 -7.04
C GLU A 23 20.57 -26.73 -8.24
N ASN A 24 20.40 -26.22 -9.45
CA ASN A 24 20.33 -27.01 -10.69
C ASN A 24 19.26 -28.12 -10.63
N ILE A 25 18.06 -27.77 -10.15
CA ILE A 25 16.90 -28.66 -10.02
C ILE A 25 15.76 -28.22 -10.95
N SER A 26 14.81 -29.14 -11.20
CA SER A 26 13.61 -28.82 -11.97
C SER A 26 12.66 -27.90 -11.22
N THR A 27 11.81 -27.18 -11.96
CA THR A 27 10.75 -26.34 -11.36
C THR A 27 9.77 -27.15 -10.53
N SER A 28 9.41 -28.37 -10.97
CA SER A 28 8.55 -29.28 -10.20
C SER A 28 9.17 -29.64 -8.85
N GLU A 29 10.43 -30.00 -8.82
CA GLU A 29 11.16 -30.30 -7.57
C GLU A 29 11.26 -29.05 -6.67
N GLY A 30 11.49 -27.88 -7.24
CA GLY A 30 11.49 -26.61 -6.49
C GLY A 30 10.13 -26.31 -5.84
N LEU A 31 9.03 -26.58 -6.54
CA LEU A 31 7.67 -26.41 -6.02
C LEU A 31 7.35 -27.44 -4.92
N GLU A 32 7.72 -28.71 -5.09
CA GLU A 32 7.54 -29.77 -4.07
C GLU A 32 8.28 -29.43 -2.78
N ARG A 33 9.56 -29.02 -2.86
CA ARG A 33 10.36 -28.59 -1.70
C ARG A 33 9.73 -27.40 -0.97
N ARG A 34 9.06 -26.49 -1.71
CA ARG A 34 8.27 -25.40 -1.12
C ARG A 34 7.11 -25.93 -0.28
N GLU A 35 6.34 -26.89 -0.79
CA GLU A 35 5.21 -27.46 -0.08
C GLU A 35 5.64 -28.18 1.21
N GLU A 36 6.70 -28.97 1.15
CA GLU A 36 7.28 -29.66 2.32
C GLU A 36 7.75 -28.68 3.40
N ALA A 37 8.43 -27.58 3.02
CA ALA A 37 8.86 -26.54 3.95
C ALA A 37 7.65 -25.85 4.62
N THR A 38 6.57 -25.66 3.90
CA THR A 38 5.31 -25.07 4.43
C THR A 38 4.66 -25.98 5.46
N HIS A 39 4.64 -27.29 5.22
CA HIS A 39 4.07 -28.28 6.13
C HIS A 39 4.91 -28.43 7.42
N SER A 40 6.24 -28.40 7.32
CA SER A 40 7.16 -28.47 8.47
C SER A 40 7.02 -27.25 9.38
N ARG A 41 6.90 -26.04 8.81
CA ARG A 41 6.72 -24.79 9.55
C ARG A 41 5.36 -24.71 10.28
N ARG A 42 4.30 -25.28 9.68
CA ARG A 42 3.00 -25.40 10.35
C ARG A 42 3.05 -26.25 11.61
N ARG A 43 3.83 -27.33 11.62
CA ARG A 43 4.06 -28.17 12.82
C ARG A 43 4.86 -27.43 13.90
N PHE A 44 5.86 -26.63 13.53
CA PHE A 44 6.69 -25.90 14.49
C PHE A 44 5.93 -24.74 15.17
N LEU A 45 5.11 -23.99 14.42
CA LEU A 45 4.34 -22.87 14.96
C LEU A 45 3.18 -23.29 15.88
N SER A 46 2.66 -24.52 15.73
CA SER A 46 1.66 -25.06 16.66
C SER A 46 2.23 -25.40 18.05
N MET A 47 3.55 -25.48 18.19
CA MET A 47 4.23 -25.80 19.46
C MET A 47 4.75 -24.57 20.22
N ALA A 48 4.77 -23.37 19.62
CA ALA A 48 5.38 -22.16 20.18
C ALA A 48 4.38 -21.14 20.79
N GLY A 49 3.12 -21.49 20.91
CA GLY A 49 2.04 -20.59 21.33
C GLY A 49 1.72 -20.57 22.81
N ALA A 50 2.66 -20.26 23.71
CA ALA A 50 2.32 -19.97 25.10
C ALA A 50 3.43 -19.15 25.79
N ALA A 51 3.46 -17.83 25.60
CA ALA A 51 4.14 -16.92 26.53
C ALA A 51 3.37 -15.61 26.61
N GLY A 52 2.57 -15.45 27.65
CA GLY A 52 1.78 -14.26 27.91
C GLY A 52 2.65 -13.09 28.40
N PHE A 53 2.39 -11.90 27.86
CA PHE A 53 2.92 -10.65 28.40
C PHE A 53 1.91 -10.06 29.38
N ALA A 54 2.34 -9.90 30.62
CA ALA A 54 1.57 -9.22 31.66
C ALA A 54 1.69 -7.69 31.49
N LEU A 55 0.55 -7.01 31.39
CA LEU A 55 0.44 -5.55 31.39
C LEU A 55 0.45 -5.07 32.85
N SER A 56 1.42 -4.25 33.22
CA SER A 56 1.44 -3.53 34.49
C SER A 56 0.64 -2.23 34.39
N PRO A 57 -0.17 -1.87 35.39
CA PRO A 57 -0.93 -0.63 35.38
C PRO A 57 -0.01 0.58 35.61
N MET A 58 -0.04 1.56 34.73
CA MET A 58 0.67 2.82 34.88
C MET A 58 -0.09 3.75 35.84
N ALA A 59 0.59 4.15 36.92
CA ALA A 59 0.14 5.19 37.81
C ALA A 59 0.15 6.57 37.12
N ALA A 60 -0.96 7.28 37.24
CA ALA A 60 -1.10 8.64 36.73
C ALA A 60 -0.32 9.63 37.60
N PHE A 61 0.75 10.22 37.05
CA PHE A 61 1.38 11.39 37.66
C PHE A 61 0.71 12.66 37.13
N ALA A 62 -0.02 13.34 38.04
CA ALA A 62 -0.50 14.68 37.79
C ALA A 62 0.68 15.67 37.88
N SER A 63 1.23 16.10 36.76
CA SER A 63 2.22 17.17 36.69
C SER A 63 1.54 18.50 36.36
N ARG A 64 2.01 19.57 37.01
CA ARG A 64 1.61 20.96 36.79
C ARG A 64 1.82 21.30 35.30
N LYS A 65 0.73 21.54 34.56
CA LYS A 65 0.77 21.85 33.12
C LYS A 65 1.41 23.23 32.91
N VAL A 66 2.66 23.27 32.48
CA VAL A 66 3.13 24.33 31.61
C VAL A 66 2.37 24.16 30.28
N PRO A 67 1.77 25.20 29.69
CA PRO A 67 1.15 25.05 28.38
C PRO A 67 2.20 24.50 27.40
N GLY A 68 1.99 23.30 26.90
CA GLY A 68 2.86 22.70 25.89
C GLY A 68 2.73 23.42 24.54
N PRO A 69 3.62 23.13 23.58
CA PRO A 69 3.56 23.75 22.26
C PRO A 69 2.23 23.40 21.58
N ARG A 70 1.74 24.34 20.76
CA ARG A 70 0.57 24.13 19.89
C ARG A 70 0.99 23.28 18.70
N ILE A 71 0.59 22.01 18.71
CA ILE A 71 0.94 21.04 17.68
C ILE A 71 -0.25 20.84 16.76
N ALA A 72 -0.13 21.22 15.49
CA ALA A 72 -1.15 21.03 14.48
C ALA A 72 -0.79 19.84 13.57
N ILE A 73 -1.72 18.91 13.36
CA ILE A 73 -1.59 17.77 12.45
C ILE A 73 -2.58 17.96 11.30
N ILE A 74 -2.08 18.03 10.09
CA ILE A 74 -2.86 18.22 8.86
C ILE A 74 -3.08 16.88 8.20
N GLY A 75 -4.31 16.37 8.29
CA GLY A 75 -4.74 15.07 7.80
C GLY A 75 -5.05 14.08 8.92
N GLY A 76 -6.26 13.53 8.91
CA GLY A 76 -6.77 12.52 9.86
C GLY A 76 -6.69 11.09 9.33
N GLY A 77 -5.70 10.79 8.47
CA GLY A 77 -5.37 9.42 8.05
C GLY A 77 -4.55 8.67 9.11
N LEU A 78 -4.20 7.40 8.84
CA LEU A 78 -3.39 6.57 9.74
C LEU A 78 -2.12 7.28 10.22
N ALA A 79 -1.43 8.02 9.34
CA ALA A 79 -0.20 8.73 9.69
C ALA A 79 -0.44 9.84 10.73
N GLY A 80 -1.46 10.68 10.51
CA GLY A 80 -1.81 11.76 11.44
C GLY A 80 -2.32 11.23 12.77
N LEU A 81 -3.18 10.21 12.74
CA LEU A 81 -3.73 9.57 13.94
C LEU A 81 -2.63 8.86 14.77
N SER A 82 -1.73 8.12 14.13
CA SER A 82 -0.58 7.46 14.80
C SER A 82 0.40 8.49 15.39
N CYS A 83 0.58 9.64 14.70
CA CYS A 83 1.36 10.74 15.23
C CYS A 83 0.74 11.32 16.50
N ALA A 84 -0.57 11.61 16.47
CA ALA A 84 -1.31 12.12 17.61
C ALA A 84 -1.30 11.15 18.81
N ASP A 85 -1.51 9.85 18.54
CA ASP A 85 -1.45 8.79 19.56
C ASP A 85 -0.08 8.74 20.24
N ARG A 86 1.01 8.81 19.45
CA ARG A 86 2.37 8.82 19.99
C ARG A 86 2.66 10.06 20.83
N LEU A 87 2.23 11.24 20.39
CA LEU A 87 2.37 12.50 21.15
C LEU A 87 1.58 12.43 22.47
N GLN A 88 0.32 11.98 22.41
CA GLN A 88 -0.54 11.80 23.59
C GLN A 88 0.08 10.82 24.59
N PHE A 89 0.62 9.68 24.13
CA PHE A 89 1.34 8.72 24.98
C PHE A 89 2.53 9.36 25.71
N LYS A 90 3.13 10.42 25.16
CA LYS A 90 4.24 11.19 25.75
C LYS A 90 3.76 12.41 26.55
N GLY A 91 2.45 12.58 26.73
CA GLY A 91 1.86 13.66 27.54
C GLY A 91 1.63 14.97 26.79
N TYR A 92 1.75 15.00 25.45
CA TYR A 92 1.52 16.18 24.63
C TYR A 92 0.18 16.10 23.90
N SER A 93 -0.55 17.20 23.88
CA SER A 93 -1.78 17.35 23.10
C SER A 93 -1.47 17.87 21.71
N SER A 94 -2.22 17.39 20.71
CA SER A 94 -2.19 17.91 19.35
C SER A 94 -3.60 18.12 18.83
N THR A 95 -3.77 19.02 17.87
CA THR A 95 -5.04 19.25 17.16
C THR A 95 -4.94 18.68 15.75
N ILE A 96 -5.87 17.80 15.37
CA ILE A 96 -5.97 17.24 14.03
C ILE A 96 -6.96 18.06 13.21
N TYR A 97 -6.58 18.41 11.99
CA TYR A 97 -7.41 19.06 10.97
C TYR A 97 -7.57 18.13 9.78
N GLU A 98 -8.78 17.64 9.58
CA GLU A 98 -9.16 16.71 8.50
C GLU A 98 -10.08 17.39 7.51
N ALA A 99 -9.76 17.29 6.22
CA ALA A 99 -10.51 17.95 5.16
C ALA A 99 -11.89 17.33 4.91
N SER A 100 -12.04 16.03 5.15
CA SER A 100 -13.30 15.30 4.96
C SER A 100 -14.17 15.28 6.22
N THR A 101 -15.35 14.69 6.11
CA THR A 101 -16.25 14.44 7.25
C THR A 101 -15.94 13.15 8.00
N ARG A 102 -15.02 12.31 7.46
CA ARG A 102 -14.56 11.06 8.07
C ARG A 102 -13.05 11.07 8.27
N LEU A 103 -12.56 10.29 9.20
CA LEU A 103 -11.13 9.99 9.35
C LEU A 103 -10.72 8.80 8.49
N GLY A 104 -9.42 8.48 8.48
CA GLY A 104 -8.85 7.29 7.88
C GLY A 104 -8.18 7.49 6.52
N GLY A 105 -8.57 8.55 5.78
CA GLY A 105 -8.02 8.81 4.45
C GLY A 105 -8.19 7.60 3.52
N ARG A 106 -7.08 6.97 3.10
CA ARG A 106 -7.04 5.79 2.22
C ARG A 106 -7.20 4.44 2.95
N CYS A 107 -7.34 4.42 4.27
CA CYS A 107 -7.84 3.29 5.05
C CYS A 107 -9.35 3.48 5.21
N PHE A 108 -10.12 2.72 4.42
CA PHE A 108 -11.57 2.92 4.30
C PHE A 108 -12.25 1.64 3.86
N SER A 109 -13.16 1.14 4.69
CA SER A 109 -13.89 -0.10 4.49
C SER A 109 -15.32 0.14 4.02
N ASN A 110 -15.86 -0.75 3.19
CA ASN A 110 -17.24 -0.76 2.73
C ASN A 110 -17.96 -1.98 3.32
N ARG A 111 -19.00 -1.73 4.10
CA ARG A 111 -19.84 -2.75 4.76
C ARG A 111 -21.24 -2.82 4.17
N THR A 112 -21.50 -2.02 3.12
CA THR A 112 -22.85 -1.86 2.55
C THR A 112 -23.07 -2.66 1.28
N LEU A 113 -21.98 -3.12 0.62
CA LEU A 113 -22.07 -3.80 -0.68
C LEU A 113 -22.81 -5.15 -0.55
N VAL A 114 -22.43 -5.96 0.42
CA VAL A 114 -23.10 -7.23 0.76
C VAL A 114 -23.32 -7.27 2.27
N PRO A 115 -24.56 -7.41 2.75
CA PRO A 115 -24.83 -7.45 4.19
C PRO A 115 -24.02 -8.53 4.91
N GLY A 116 -23.38 -8.14 6.02
CA GLY A 116 -22.54 -9.05 6.83
C GLY A 116 -21.13 -9.27 6.30
N MET A 117 -20.72 -8.58 5.23
CA MET A 117 -19.37 -8.62 4.68
C MET A 117 -18.74 -7.23 4.68
N ALA A 118 -17.43 -7.19 4.87
CA ALA A 118 -16.63 -6.00 4.64
C ALA A 118 -15.72 -6.21 3.42
N CYS A 119 -15.56 -5.17 2.60
CA CYS A 119 -14.53 -5.07 1.58
C CYS A 119 -13.81 -3.73 1.71
N GLU A 120 -12.61 -3.64 1.18
CA GLU A 120 -11.79 -2.45 1.38
C GLU A 120 -11.81 -1.55 0.14
N ASN A 121 -12.33 -0.34 0.29
CA ASN A 121 -12.18 0.72 -0.71
C ASN A 121 -10.71 1.14 -0.87
N GLY A 122 -9.92 1.02 0.21
CA GLY A 122 -8.52 1.40 0.26
C GLY A 122 -7.57 0.26 0.61
N GLY A 123 -6.71 0.47 1.61
CA GLY A 123 -5.74 -0.51 2.10
C GLY A 123 -6.41 -1.78 2.59
N GLU A 124 -5.99 -2.94 2.06
CA GLU A 124 -6.69 -4.20 2.27
C GLU A 124 -5.89 -5.20 3.10
N PHE A 125 -4.70 -5.57 2.65
CA PHE A 125 -3.96 -6.63 3.31
C PHE A 125 -2.97 -6.11 4.36
N ILE A 126 -2.79 -6.92 5.42
CA ILE A 126 -1.86 -6.66 6.52
C ILE A 126 -0.90 -7.84 6.62
N ASP A 127 0.39 -7.58 6.44
CA ASP A 127 1.43 -8.59 6.56
C ASP A 127 1.69 -9.01 8.00
N THR A 128 2.24 -10.19 8.20
CA THR A 128 2.78 -10.61 9.51
C THR A 128 3.88 -9.66 10.02
N SER A 129 4.58 -8.97 9.11
CA SER A 129 5.60 -7.96 9.43
C SER A 129 5.04 -6.58 9.80
N HIS A 130 3.76 -6.30 9.56
CA HIS A 130 3.10 -5.02 9.84
C HIS A 130 2.79 -4.86 11.33
N LYS A 131 3.82 -4.57 12.10
CA LYS A 131 3.76 -4.59 13.57
C LYS A 131 2.83 -3.55 14.16
N MET A 132 2.76 -2.35 13.57
CA MET A 132 1.90 -1.28 14.08
C MET A 132 0.42 -1.57 13.81
N MET A 133 0.08 -1.99 12.59
CA MET A 133 -1.30 -2.38 12.26
C MET A 133 -1.77 -3.55 13.13
N ILE A 134 -0.90 -4.56 13.36
CA ILE A 134 -1.19 -5.70 14.24
C ILE A 134 -1.31 -5.24 15.70
N ALA A 135 -0.46 -4.32 16.16
CA ALA A 135 -0.52 -3.79 17.52
C ALA A 135 -1.84 -3.05 17.77
N TYR A 136 -2.24 -2.16 16.87
CA TYR A 136 -3.54 -1.46 16.95
C TYR A 136 -4.72 -2.42 16.88
N ALA A 137 -4.68 -3.42 15.98
CA ALA A 137 -5.74 -4.43 15.92
C ALA A 137 -5.89 -5.17 17.26
N ASN A 138 -4.76 -5.54 17.90
CA ASN A 138 -4.77 -6.20 19.21
C ASN A 138 -5.23 -5.26 20.32
N GLU A 139 -4.76 -3.99 20.34
CA GLU A 139 -5.14 -2.99 21.34
C GLU A 139 -6.64 -2.72 21.33
N PHE A 140 -7.25 -2.65 20.15
CA PHE A 140 -8.67 -2.36 20.00
C PHE A 140 -9.55 -3.61 19.94
N GLY A 141 -8.97 -4.80 20.15
CA GLY A 141 -9.71 -6.07 20.16
C GLY A 141 -10.30 -6.46 18.81
N LEU A 142 -9.70 -6.01 17.70
CA LEU A 142 -10.19 -6.28 16.35
C LEU A 142 -9.78 -7.69 15.90
N ALA A 143 -10.76 -8.47 15.47
CA ALA A 143 -10.53 -9.82 14.98
C ALA A 143 -9.82 -9.78 13.62
N LYS A 144 -8.77 -10.61 13.49
CA LYS A 144 -7.99 -10.80 12.25
C LYS A 144 -8.34 -12.14 11.62
N GLU A 145 -8.58 -12.15 10.34
CA GLU A 145 -8.73 -13.37 9.55
C GLU A 145 -7.50 -13.59 8.66
N SER A 146 -7.11 -14.85 8.47
CA SER A 146 -5.98 -15.20 7.62
C SER A 146 -6.48 -15.56 6.23
N VAL A 147 -6.20 -14.72 5.25
CA VAL A 147 -6.66 -14.88 3.87
C VAL A 147 -5.82 -15.85 3.04
N ILE A 148 -4.63 -16.25 3.55
CA ILE A 148 -3.76 -17.22 2.86
C ILE A 148 -4.17 -18.70 3.08
N LYS A 149 -5.20 -18.96 3.89
CA LYS A 149 -5.66 -20.33 4.19
C LYS A 149 -6.52 -20.93 3.10
N GLN A 150 -6.95 -20.15 2.14
CA GLN A 150 -7.82 -20.63 1.07
C GLN A 150 -7.05 -21.54 0.11
N ALA A 151 -7.62 -22.70 -0.18
CA ALA A 151 -7.10 -23.62 -1.19
C ALA A 151 -7.45 -23.15 -2.61
N GLY A 152 -6.74 -23.68 -3.59
CA GLY A 152 -6.94 -23.42 -5.00
C GLY A 152 -5.84 -22.54 -5.60
N ASP A 153 -5.74 -22.59 -6.92
CA ASP A 153 -4.69 -21.95 -7.68
C ASP A 153 -5.13 -20.56 -8.19
N GLU A 154 -4.19 -19.68 -8.37
CA GLU A 154 -4.39 -18.46 -9.15
C GLU A 154 -4.34 -18.76 -10.64
N ARG A 155 -5.01 -17.93 -11.44
CA ARG A 155 -5.09 -18.07 -12.87
C ARG A 155 -4.20 -17.03 -13.57
N PHE A 156 -3.45 -17.50 -14.56
CA PHE A 156 -2.74 -16.64 -15.50
C PHE A 156 -3.39 -16.80 -16.87
N TYR A 157 -3.86 -15.69 -17.45
CA TYR A 157 -4.45 -15.70 -18.78
C TYR A 157 -3.77 -14.65 -19.65
N PHE A 158 -2.95 -15.11 -20.59
CA PHE A 158 -2.12 -14.26 -21.46
C PHE A 158 -2.08 -14.79 -22.87
N ALA A 159 -2.04 -13.89 -23.83
CA ALA A 159 -1.98 -14.25 -25.27
C ALA A 159 -3.08 -15.23 -25.68
N GLY A 160 -4.28 -15.07 -25.12
CA GLY A 160 -5.45 -15.87 -25.47
C GLY A 160 -5.52 -17.27 -24.86
N GLN A 161 -4.68 -17.61 -23.88
CA GLN A 161 -4.66 -18.93 -23.25
C GLN A 161 -4.35 -18.90 -21.76
N HIS A 162 -4.71 -19.99 -21.08
CA HIS A 162 -4.38 -20.21 -19.67
C HIS A 162 -2.94 -20.73 -19.52
N TRP A 163 -2.26 -20.24 -18.48
CA TRP A 163 -0.94 -20.67 -18.07
C TRP A 163 -0.94 -21.12 -16.62
N THR A 164 -0.14 -22.13 -16.31
CA THR A 164 0.09 -22.56 -14.92
C THR A 164 1.19 -21.72 -14.24
N GLU A 165 1.19 -21.66 -12.92
CA GLU A 165 2.29 -21.02 -12.16
C GLU A 165 3.65 -21.63 -12.54
N ALA A 166 3.72 -22.95 -12.72
CA ALA A 166 4.94 -23.64 -13.13
C ALA A 166 5.49 -23.14 -14.47
N GLN A 167 4.62 -22.98 -15.48
CA GLN A 167 5.03 -22.45 -16.79
C GLN A 167 5.52 -21.01 -16.70
N VAL A 168 4.87 -20.16 -15.88
CA VAL A 168 5.34 -18.79 -15.64
C VAL A 168 6.70 -18.78 -14.93
N ILE A 169 6.93 -19.70 -13.99
CA ILE A 169 8.24 -19.85 -13.31
C ILE A 169 9.32 -20.29 -14.28
N ASP A 170 9.03 -21.24 -15.18
CA ASP A 170 10.00 -21.71 -16.18
C ASP A 170 10.46 -20.57 -17.10
N GLU A 171 9.55 -19.72 -17.56
CA GLU A 171 9.88 -18.50 -18.32
C GLU A 171 10.71 -17.51 -17.49
N LEU A 172 10.36 -17.32 -16.20
CA LEU A 172 11.09 -16.45 -15.29
C LEU A 172 12.54 -16.88 -15.06
N ARG A 173 12.84 -18.18 -15.06
CA ARG A 173 14.20 -18.72 -14.84
C ARG A 173 15.19 -18.15 -15.84
N VAL A 174 14.79 -18.09 -17.11
CA VAL A 174 15.65 -17.54 -18.18
C VAL A 174 15.92 -16.06 -17.95
N VAL A 175 14.87 -15.30 -17.65
CA VAL A 175 14.94 -13.83 -17.47
C VAL A 175 15.73 -13.45 -16.22
N VAL A 176 15.54 -14.17 -15.12
CA VAL A 176 16.25 -13.93 -13.86
C VAL A 176 17.77 -14.03 -14.03
N SER A 177 18.26 -14.95 -14.87
CA SER A 177 19.69 -15.06 -15.14
C SER A 177 20.27 -13.81 -15.82
N ASN A 178 19.51 -13.20 -16.74
CA ASN A 178 19.90 -11.98 -17.44
C ASN A 178 20.05 -10.78 -16.50
N MET A 179 19.18 -10.70 -15.49
CA MET A 179 19.11 -9.57 -14.53
C MET A 179 20.09 -9.68 -13.36
N GLN A 180 20.74 -10.81 -13.15
CA GLN A 180 21.60 -11.04 -11.96
C GLN A 180 22.74 -10.01 -11.82
N GLY A 181 23.31 -9.55 -12.95
CA GLY A 181 24.36 -8.53 -12.96
C GLY A 181 23.86 -7.23 -12.33
N ASP A 182 22.72 -6.74 -12.77
CA ASP A 182 22.11 -5.50 -12.30
C ASP A 182 21.69 -5.60 -10.83
N VAL A 183 21.03 -6.70 -10.44
CA VAL A 183 20.63 -6.95 -9.05
C VAL A 183 21.83 -6.92 -8.08
N ARG A 184 23.01 -7.38 -8.54
CA ARG A 184 24.25 -7.32 -7.73
C ARG A 184 24.87 -5.93 -7.72
N SER A 185 24.68 -5.13 -8.75
CA SER A 185 25.33 -3.83 -8.93
C SER A 185 24.66 -2.72 -8.14
N ILE A 186 23.32 -2.80 -7.90
CA ILE A 186 22.57 -1.80 -7.15
C ILE A 186 22.93 -1.80 -5.67
N SER A 187 22.90 -0.62 -5.02
CA SER A 187 23.19 -0.50 -3.58
C SER A 187 22.12 -1.12 -2.68
N GLY A 188 20.87 -1.22 -3.17
CA GLY A 188 19.68 -1.74 -2.47
C GLY A 188 19.04 -0.76 -1.49
N SER A 189 19.56 0.45 -1.43
CA SER A 189 19.02 1.57 -0.67
C SER A 189 19.31 2.88 -1.40
N ALA A 190 19.13 2.88 -2.73
CA ALA A 190 19.32 4.04 -3.57
C ALA A 190 18.44 5.20 -3.09
N SER A 191 19.03 6.35 -2.87
CA SER A 191 18.34 7.55 -2.40
C SER A 191 19.05 8.81 -2.88
N PHE A 192 18.47 9.97 -2.61
CA PHE A 192 19.15 11.25 -2.87
C PHE A 192 20.51 11.32 -2.17
N TYR A 193 20.63 10.77 -0.96
CA TYR A 193 21.82 10.85 -0.12
C TYR A 193 22.82 9.71 -0.34
N SER A 194 22.36 8.56 -0.83
CA SER A 194 23.19 7.36 -0.99
C SER A 194 22.84 6.65 -2.29
N LYS A 195 23.78 6.61 -3.24
CA LYS A 195 23.62 5.99 -4.56
C LYS A 195 24.97 5.73 -5.19
N ASN A 196 25.07 4.66 -5.95
CA ASN A 196 26.19 4.39 -6.84
C ASN A 196 25.82 4.68 -8.31
N GLN A 197 26.75 4.50 -9.23
CA GLN A 197 26.50 4.78 -10.65
C GLN A 197 25.48 3.81 -11.27
N SER A 198 25.42 2.55 -10.83
CA SER A 198 24.43 1.58 -11.28
C SER A 198 23.03 1.99 -10.83
N ASP A 199 22.88 2.46 -9.58
CA ASP A 199 21.61 2.99 -9.08
C ASP A 199 21.12 4.15 -9.97
N ILE A 200 22.01 5.09 -10.32
CA ILE A 200 21.65 6.25 -11.16
C ILE A 200 21.24 5.80 -12.56
N ASN A 201 21.99 4.90 -13.17
CA ASN A 201 21.72 4.45 -14.53
C ASN A 201 20.38 3.68 -14.60
N LEU A 202 20.16 2.74 -13.67
CA LEU A 202 18.97 1.92 -13.62
C LEU A 202 17.74 2.72 -13.15
N ASP A 203 17.91 3.69 -12.25
CA ASP A 203 16.82 4.59 -11.89
C ASP A 203 16.33 5.45 -13.07
N ASN A 204 17.25 5.90 -13.94
CA ASN A 204 16.92 6.68 -15.13
C ASN A 204 16.43 5.83 -16.33
N THR A 205 16.48 4.49 -16.21
CA THR A 205 15.90 3.57 -17.20
C THR A 205 14.47 3.26 -16.78
N ASP A 206 13.50 3.46 -17.67
CA ASP A 206 12.14 3.04 -17.40
C ASP A 206 12.01 1.52 -17.43
N LEU A 207 11.02 1.00 -16.67
CA LEU A 207 10.85 -0.43 -16.50
C LEU A 207 10.45 -1.14 -17.81
N ALA A 208 9.67 -0.49 -18.69
CA ALA A 208 9.30 -1.09 -19.97
C ALA A 208 10.56 -1.36 -20.84
N THR A 209 11.42 -0.35 -20.99
CA THR A 209 12.71 -0.48 -21.70
C THR A 209 13.59 -1.56 -21.05
N TYR A 210 13.64 -1.59 -19.72
CA TYR A 210 14.40 -2.60 -18.99
C TYR A 210 13.89 -4.03 -19.26
N LEU A 211 12.56 -4.22 -19.23
CA LEU A 211 11.93 -5.51 -19.52
C LEU A 211 12.10 -5.92 -20.99
N ASP A 212 11.99 -4.99 -21.94
CA ASP A 212 12.19 -5.29 -23.37
C ASP A 212 13.58 -5.87 -23.66
N ILE A 213 14.60 -5.37 -22.96
CA ILE A 213 15.99 -5.85 -23.09
C ILE A 213 16.13 -7.23 -22.43
N ASN A 214 15.67 -7.39 -21.19
CA ASN A 214 15.96 -8.57 -20.38
C ASN A 214 15.00 -9.74 -20.63
N CYS A 215 13.82 -9.48 -21.20
CA CYS A 215 12.83 -10.49 -21.58
C CYS A 215 12.81 -10.74 -23.11
N ALA A 216 13.84 -10.32 -23.85
CA ALA A 216 13.91 -10.52 -25.30
C ALA A 216 13.76 -12.01 -25.66
N GLY A 217 12.82 -12.33 -26.54
CA GLY A 217 12.47 -13.71 -26.91
C GLY A 217 11.50 -14.43 -25.95
N HIS A 218 11.06 -13.79 -24.87
CA HIS A 218 10.18 -14.34 -23.84
C HIS A 218 8.91 -13.50 -23.67
N PRO A 219 8.00 -13.44 -24.67
CA PRO A 219 6.86 -12.51 -24.68
C PRO A 219 5.86 -12.79 -23.56
N LEU A 220 5.69 -14.05 -23.14
CA LEU A 220 4.78 -14.38 -22.04
C LEU A 220 5.23 -13.68 -20.76
N ILE A 221 6.46 -13.92 -20.33
CA ILE A 221 6.94 -13.35 -19.06
C ILE A 221 7.08 -11.83 -19.14
N ARG A 222 7.41 -11.28 -20.32
CA ARG A 222 7.39 -9.83 -20.55
C ARG A 222 6.02 -9.24 -20.23
N SER A 223 4.94 -9.87 -20.74
CA SER A 223 3.56 -9.42 -20.49
C SER A 223 3.13 -9.62 -19.03
N VAL A 224 3.48 -10.76 -18.43
CA VAL A 224 3.19 -11.04 -17.03
C VAL A 224 3.84 -9.99 -16.11
N LEU A 225 5.11 -9.66 -16.34
CA LEU A 225 5.84 -8.65 -15.57
C LEU A 225 5.25 -7.25 -15.80
N ASP A 226 4.87 -6.92 -17.03
CA ASP A 226 4.25 -5.64 -17.36
C ASP A 226 2.96 -5.44 -16.56
N GLU A 227 2.01 -6.37 -16.72
CA GLU A 227 0.72 -6.31 -16.03
C GLU A 227 0.85 -6.32 -14.49
N ALA A 228 1.79 -7.11 -13.98
CA ALA A 228 2.06 -7.17 -12.54
C ALA A 228 2.54 -5.83 -11.98
N TYR A 229 3.50 -5.19 -12.66
CA TYR A 229 4.08 -3.93 -12.19
C TYR A 229 3.20 -2.72 -12.48
N VAL A 230 2.39 -2.75 -13.57
CA VAL A 230 1.30 -1.78 -13.76
C VAL A 230 0.28 -1.88 -12.63
N SER A 231 -0.12 -3.10 -12.28
CA SER A 231 -1.04 -3.34 -11.16
C SER A 231 -0.46 -2.87 -9.83
N GLU A 232 0.80 -3.19 -9.57
CA GLU A 232 1.46 -2.88 -8.31
C GLU A 232 1.59 -1.38 -8.06
N TYR A 233 2.10 -0.63 -9.04
CA TYR A 233 2.42 0.78 -8.85
C TYR A 233 1.38 1.74 -9.41
N GLY A 234 0.37 1.23 -10.12
CA GLY A 234 -0.69 2.04 -10.72
C GLY A 234 -0.21 2.98 -11.82
N ALA A 235 0.91 2.68 -12.45
CA ALA A 235 1.50 3.43 -13.54
C ALA A 235 1.96 2.47 -14.63
N GLU A 236 1.94 2.90 -15.89
CA GLU A 236 2.52 2.11 -16.98
C GLU A 236 4.01 1.86 -16.71
N THR A 237 4.53 0.70 -17.11
CA THR A 237 5.95 0.37 -16.89
C THR A 237 6.90 1.37 -17.54
N SER A 238 6.50 2.00 -18.64
CA SER A 238 7.22 3.12 -19.26
C SER A 238 7.30 4.41 -18.41
N GLN A 239 6.50 4.50 -17.35
CA GLN A 239 6.47 5.62 -16.42
C GLN A 239 7.10 5.27 -15.05
N GLN A 240 7.55 4.05 -14.88
CA GLN A 240 8.16 3.54 -13.65
C GLN A 240 9.67 3.47 -13.79
N SER A 241 10.41 3.74 -12.71
CA SER A 241 11.84 3.43 -12.64
C SER A 241 12.05 1.91 -12.65
N SER A 242 13.08 1.43 -13.36
CA SER A 242 13.44 0.01 -13.30
C SER A 242 13.84 -0.46 -11.89
N LEU A 243 14.22 0.47 -11.01
CA LEU A 243 14.48 0.17 -9.61
C LEU A 243 13.22 -0.26 -8.84
N ASN A 244 12.01 0.09 -9.29
CA ASN A 244 10.76 -0.46 -8.74
C ASN A 244 10.75 -2.00 -8.82
N PHE A 245 11.29 -2.55 -9.89
CA PHE A 245 11.41 -3.99 -10.09
C PHE A 245 12.67 -4.56 -9.42
N LEU A 246 13.84 -3.99 -9.70
CA LEU A 246 15.12 -4.53 -9.25
C LEU A 246 15.31 -4.53 -7.74
N SER A 247 14.74 -3.55 -7.03
CA SER A 247 14.78 -3.51 -5.57
C SER A 247 14.05 -4.70 -4.95
N TYR A 248 12.99 -5.20 -5.58
CA TYR A 248 12.30 -6.42 -5.18
C TYR A 248 13.07 -7.69 -5.53
N MET A 249 13.83 -7.67 -6.63
CA MET A 249 14.67 -8.80 -7.04
C MET A 249 15.92 -8.97 -6.17
N ARG A 250 16.31 -7.92 -5.46
CA ARG A 250 17.49 -7.95 -4.60
C ARG A 250 17.21 -8.72 -3.31
N PHE A 251 17.45 -10.01 -3.37
CA PHE A 251 17.33 -10.87 -2.22
C PHE A 251 18.51 -10.68 -1.27
N ASN A 252 18.19 -10.67 0.01
CA ASN A 252 19.16 -10.49 1.09
C ASN A 252 20.24 -11.58 1.03
N LYS A 253 21.47 -11.18 0.78
CA LYS A 253 22.64 -12.07 0.73
C LYS A 253 22.94 -12.79 2.07
N GLN A 254 22.30 -12.39 3.16
CA GLN A 254 22.57 -12.86 4.52
C GLN A 254 21.47 -13.76 5.09
N SER A 255 20.31 -13.86 4.46
CA SER A 255 19.24 -14.72 4.97
C SER A 255 19.35 -16.11 4.39
N LYS A 256 19.16 -17.09 5.25
CA LYS A 256 18.79 -18.45 4.85
C LYS A 256 17.61 -18.35 3.90
N PHE A 257 17.62 -19.18 2.85
CA PHE A 257 16.53 -19.29 1.89
C PHE A 257 15.17 -19.20 2.59
N GLU A 258 14.48 -18.07 2.42
CA GLU A 258 13.10 -17.89 2.81
C GLU A 258 12.26 -17.84 1.53
N PRO A 259 11.61 -18.97 1.15
CA PRO A 259 10.88 -19.08 -0.11
C PRO A 259 9.67 -18.13 -0.20
N PHE A 260 9.37 -17.37 0.86
CA PHE A 260 8.11 -16.62 0.98
C PHE A 260 8.29 -15.09 1.13
N GLY A 261 9.48 -14.52 0.91
CA GLY A 261 9.68 -13.08 1.00
C GLY A 261 9.32 -12.48 2.37
N THR A 262 9.34 -11.15 2.49
CA THR A 262 9.00 -10.42 3.72
C THR A 262 7.52 -10.00 3.80
N SER A 263 6.81 -9.91 2.65
CA SER A 263 5.37 -9.59 2.58
C SER A 263 4.59 -10.89 2.37
N ASP A 264 3.60 -11.16 3.21
CA ASP A 264 2.77 -12.35 3.12
C ASP A 264 1.26 -12.04 2.98
N GLU A 265 0.86 -10.77 2.91
CA GLU A 265 -0.53 -10.29 2.72
C GLU A 265 -1.57 -11.11 3.49
N ARG A 266 -1.21 -11.49 4.71
CA ARG A 266 -1.82 -12.61 5.41
C ARG A 266 -3.14 -12.26 6.06
N TYR A 267 -3.25 -11.04 6.60
CA TYR A 267 -4.37 -10.68 7.43
C TYR A 267 -5.25 -9.62 6.81
N HIS A 268 -6.53 -9.74 7.09
CA HIS A 268 -7.55 -8.73 6.92
C HIS A 268 -8.32 -8.62 8.25
N LEU A 269 -8.81 -7.46 8.63
CA LEU A 269 -9.66 -7.32 9.81
C LEU A 269 -11.09 -7.70 9.44
N THR A 270 -11.67 -8.66 10.16
CA THR A 270 -12.95 -9.31 9.84
C THR A 270 -14.08 -8.32 9.54
N HIS A 271 -14.09 -7.19 10.25
CA HIS A 271 -15.11 -6.15 10.08
C HIS A 271 -14.63 -4.90 9.34
N GLY A 272 -13.47 -4.98 8.69
CA GLY A 272 -12.85 -3.89 7.94
C GLY A 272 -11.68 -3.23 8.68
N ASN A 273 -10.70 -2.81 7.90
CA ASN A 273 -9.43 -2.28 8.42
C ASN A 273 -9.57 -0.89 9.04
N ASP A 274 -10.62 -0.14 8.69
CA ASP A 274 -10.92 1.17 9.31
C ASP A 274 -11.40 1.07 10.76
N GLY A 275 -11.63 -0.13 11.29
CA GLY A 275 -11.78 -0.36 12.73
C GLY A 275 -10.59 0.16 13.55
N VAL A 276 -9.37 0.17 12.97
CA VAL A 276 -8.20 0.82 13.58
C VAL A 276 -8.38 2.33 13.68
N ILE A 277 -9.00 2.94 12.68
CA ILE A 277 -9.31 4.38 12.69
C ILE A 277 -10.31 4.73 13.79
N GLU A 278 -11.38 3.92 13.89
CA GLU A 278 -12.41 4.09 14.93
C GLU A 278 -11.79 3.95 16.34
N GLY A 279 -10.91 2.96 16.52
CA GLY A 279 -10.19 2.77 17.79
C GLY A 279 -9.27 3.95 18.14
N LEU A 280 -8.52 4.46 17.17
CA LEU A 280 -7.66 5.64 17.36
C LEU A 280 -8.48 6.90 17.63
N GLU A 281 -9.57 7.15 16.89
CA GLU A 281 -10.48 8.29 17.14
C GLU A 281 -11.03 8.27 18.56
N ALA A 282 -11.50 7.12 19.03
CA ALA A 282 -12.05 6.95 20.39
C ALA A 282 -10.99 7.13 21.49
N LYS A 283 -9.71 6.78 21.21
CA LYS A 283 -8.59 6.87 22.16
C LYS A 283 -8.04 8.29 22.32
N LEU A 284 -8.09 9.09 21.25
CA LEU A 284 -7.47 10.41 21.22
C LEU A 284 -8.28 11.43 22.03
N LEU A 285 -7.59 12.21 22.89
CA LEU A 285 -8.17 13.24 23.74
C LEU A 285 -8.05 14.65 23.14
N GLY A 286 -7.14 14.84 22.17
CA GLY A 286 -6.94 16.12 21.50
C GLY A 286 -8.07 16.46 20.52
N PRO A 287 -8.27 17.74 20.19
CA PRO A 287 -9.32 18.15 19.26
C PRO A 287 -9.13 17.56 17.86
N ILE A 288 -10.23 17.13 17.24
CA ILE A 288 -10.28 16.66 15.86
C ILE A 288 -11.30 17.52 15.09
N ASN A 289 -10.80 18.35 14.18
CA ASN A 289 -11.61 19.27 13.38
C ASN A 289 -11.84 18.68 11.99
N LYS A 290 -13.01 18.07 11.77
CA LYS A 290 -13.42 17.54 10.44
C LYS A 290 -13.98 18.66 9.55
N GLY A 291 -13.84 18.52 8.24
CA GLY A 291 -14.24 19.55 7.26
C GLY A 291 -13.21 20.68 7.10
N ALA A 292 -12.06 20.61 7.76
CA ALA A 292 -11.01 21.61 7.76
C ALA A 292 -9.94 21.32 6.70
N LYS A 293 -10.17 21.77 5.45
CA LYS A 293 -9.22 21.64 4.34
C LYS A 293 -8.20 22.77 4.38
N LEU A 294 -6.92 22.45 4.59
CA LEU A 294 -5.84 23.42 4.52
C LEU A 294 -5.74 24.01 3.10
N THR A 295 -5.76 25.34 3.00
CA THR A 295 -5.65 26.06 1.73
C THR A 295 -4.36 26.87 1.63
N ARG A 296 -3.83 27.35 2.78
CA ARG A 296 -2.58 28.09 2.84
C ARG A 296 -1.85 27.81 4.16
N LEU A 297 -0.51 27.70 4.07
CA LEU A 297 0.41 27.63 5.18
C LEU A 297 1.35 28.82 5.12
N SER A 298 1.46 29.59 6.17
CA SER A 298 2.31 30.78 6.27
C SER A 298 3.06 30.77 7.60
N ARG A 299 4.05 31.64 7.74
CA ARG A 299 4.79 31.87 9.00
C ARG A 299 4.92 33.35 9.24
N ASN A 300 4.62 33.80 10.46
CA ASN A 300 4.78 35.19 10.82
C ASN A 300 6.21 35.51 11.31
N ILE A 301 6.50 36.80 11.53
CA ILE A 301 7.81 37.28 12.01
C ILE A 301 8.14 36.82 13.45
N ALA A 302 7.12 36.45 14.23
CA ALA A 302 7.30 35.86 15.57
C ALA A 302 7.64 34.36 15.52
N GLY A 303 7.67 33.76 14.33
CA GLY A 303 7.98 32.34 14.14
C GLY A 303 6.79 31.40 14.22
N GLU A 304 5.57 31.91 14.51
CA GLU A 304 4.36 31.09 14.56
C GLU A 304 3.92 30.70 13.15
N TYR A 305 3.48 29.45 12.97
CA TYR A 305 2.80 29.01 11.75
C TYR A 305 1.34 29.42 11.77
N LEU A 306 0.86 29.88 10.62
CA LEU A 306 -0.49 30.32 10.37
C LEU A 306 -1.15 29.39 9.36
N LEU A 307 -2.19 28.69 9.78
CA LEU A 307 -2.91 27.68 9.03
C LEU A 307 -4.26 28.22 8.59
N TYR A 308 -4.47 28.38 7.28
CA TYR A 308 -5.72 28.87 6.74
C TYR A 308 -6.52 27.68 6.17
N PHE A 309 -7.73 27.54 6.65
CA PHE A 309 -8.64 26.50 6.22
C PHE A 309 -9.75 27.05 5.32
N ASN A 310 -10.37 26.19 4.50
CA ASN A 310 -11.51 26.55 3.68
C ASN A 310 -12.63 27.17 4.53
N GLY A 311 -13.25 28.25 4.00
CA GLY A 311 -14.34 28.94 4.68
C GLY A 311 -13.93 29.87 5.83
N SER A 312 -12.62 29.97 6.17
CA SER A 312 -12.14 30.87 7.22
C SER A 312 -11.08 31.84 6.68
N THR A 313 -11.21 33.11 7.05
CA THR A 313 -10.19 34.14 6.80
C THR A 313 -9.25 34.32 8.01
N ILE A 314 -9.59 33.76 9.16
CA ILE A 314 -8.79 33.81 10.39
C ILE A 314 -7.96 32.54 10.45
N PRO A 315 -6.62 32.64 10.52
CA PRO A 315 -5.75 31.47 10.62
C PRO A 315 -5.74 30.87 12.02
N GLU A 316 -5.64 29.55 12.08
CA GLU A 316 -5.22 28.84 13.28
C GLU A 316 -3.70 28.98 13.46
N LYS A 317 -3.25 29.11 14.70
CA LYS A 317 -1.84 29.27 15.04
C LYS A 317 -1.24 27.99 15.60
N ALA A 318 -0.04 27.65 15.12
CA ALA A 318 0.72 26.51 15.62
C ALA A 318 2.20 26.87 15.81
N ASP A 319 2.85 26.20 16.74
CA ASP A 319 4.29 26.25 16.96
C ASP A 319 5.00 25.17 16.14
N VAL A 320 4.30 24.04 15.92
CA VAL A 320 4.73 22.89 15.11
C VAL A 320 3.60 22.45 14.20
N VAL A 321 3.94 22.10 12.96
CA VAL A 321 3.00 21.55 11.97
C VAL A 321 3.47 20.19 11.49
N ILE A 322 2.58 19.20 11.54
CA ILE A 322 2.80 17.89 10.91
C ILE A 322 1.90 17.80 9.67
N ILE A 323 2.51 17.66 8.49
CA ILE A 323 1.80 17.49 7.23
C ILE A 323 1.71 15.99 6.94
N SER A 324 0.51 15.42 7.03
CA SER A 324 0.25 13.99 6.78
C SER A 324 -0.71 13.76 5.61
N ILE A 325 -0.99 14.79 4.81
CA ILE A 325 -1.77 14.69 3.58
C ILE A 325 -0.86 14.25 2.41
N PRO A 326 -1.40 13.57 1.38
CA PRO A 326 -0.64 13.20 0.19
C PRO A 326 0.01 14.42 -0.48
N PHE A 327 1.22 14.27 -1.02
CA PHE A 327 1.89 15.37 -1.71
C PHE A 327 1.12 15.84 -2.95
N THR A 328 0.37 14.97 -3.60
CA THR A 328 -0.58 15.34 -4.67
C THR A 328 -1.58 16.41 -4.22
N VAL A 329 -2.07 16.31 -2.99
CA VAL A 329 -2.98 17.29 -2.39
C VAL A 329 -2.23 18.52 -1.89
N LEU A 330 -1.04 18.34 -1.31
CA LEU A 330 -0.18 19.43 -0.82
C LEU A 330 0.25 20.39 -1.93
N ARG A 331 0.39 19.91 -3.17
CA ARG A 331 0.65 20.74 -4.37
C ARG A 331 -0.39 21.85 -4.58
N GLY A 332 -1.62 21.64 -4.12
CA GLY A 332 -2.69 22.63 -4.19
C GLY A 332 -2.76 23.59 -3.00
N VAL A 333 -1.91 23.42 -1.99
CA VAL A 333 -1.83 24.31 -0.83
C VAL A 333 -0.84 25.43 -1.11
N GLN A 334 -1.25 26.69 -0.90
CA GLN A 334 -0.34 27.82 -0.97
C GLN A 334 0.62 27.78 0.22
N VAL A 335 1.92 27.63 -0.03
CA VAL A 335 2.95 27.65 1.01
C VAL A 335 3.79 28.92 0.84
N ASP A 336 3.77 29.78 1.85
CA ASP A 336 4.51 31.04 1.80
C ASP A 336 6.01 30.80 1.98
N PRO A 337 6.89 31.60 1.33
CA PRO A 337 8.35 31.42 1.39
C PRO A 337 8.92 31.42 2.81
N LEU A 338 8.33 32.17 3.76
CA LEU A 338 8.77 32.22 5.16
C LEU A 338 8.58 30.88 5.91
N VAL A 339 7.81 29.93 5.37
CA VAL A 339 7.72 28.56 5.91
C VAL A 339 9.07 27.85 5.80
N GLY A 340 9.87 28.17 4.77
CA GLY A 340 11.25 27.73 4.65
C GLY A 340 11.44 26.35 4.02
N PHE A 341 10.56 25.92 3.09
CA PHE A 341 10.82 24.71 2.32
C PHE A 341 12.03 24.92 1.41
N SER A 342 13.00 24.00 1.47
CA SER A 342 14.15 24.02 0.57
C SER A 342 13.71 23.75 -0.89
N ALA A 343 14.56 24.11 -1.85
CA ALA A 343 14.33 23.78 -3.25
C ALA A 343 14.18 22.27 -3.47
N ASP A 344 14.97 21.46 -2.77
CA ASP A 344 14.92 20.01 -2.83
C ASP A 344 13.63 19.46 -2.24
N LYS A 345 13.18 19.96 -1.07
CA LYS A 345 11.88 19.60 -0.50
C LYS A 345 10.74 19.96 -1.45
N THR A 346 10.77 21.15 -2.02
CA THR A 346 9.78 21.60 -2.98
C THR A 346 9.75 20.70 -4.22
N ARG A 347 10.94 20.33 -4.74
CA ARG A 347 11.06 19.39 -5.87
C ARG A 347 10.45 18.03 -5.51
N ALA A 348 10.75 17.46 -4.34
CA ALA A 348 10.17 16.19 -3.90
C ALA A 348 8.62 16.25 -3.84
N ILE A 349 8.05 17.32 -3.25
CA ILE A 349 6.60 17.51 -3.19
C ILE A 349 6.01 17.62 -4.59
N GLN A 350 6.62 18.38 -5.49
CA GLN A 350 6.07 18.66 -6.82
C GLN A 350 6.20 17.49 -7.79
N THR A 351 7.19 16.61 -7.63
CA THR A 351 7.53 15.63 -8.67
C THR A 351 7.22 14.18 -8.29
N ILE A 352 7.16 13.81 -7.01
CA ILE A 352 6.91 12.43 -6.60
C ILE A 352 5.70 11.84 -7.32
N GLY A 353 5.86 10.66 -7.92
CA GLY A 353 4.81 9.97 -8.65
C GLY A 353 3.77 9.33 -7.73
N TYR A 354 2.55 9.21 -8.24
CA TYR A 354 1.46 8.47 -7.62
C TYR A 354 0.76 7.61 -8.66
N GLY A 355 0.32 6.44 -8.23
CA GLY A 355 -0.41 5.50 -9.07
C GLY A 355 -1.86 5.90 -9.30
N THR A 356 -2.49 5.23 -10.27
CA THR A 356 -3.89 5.44 -10.66
C THR A 356 -4.78 4.25 -10.36
N ASN A 357 -4.40 3.41 -9.41
CA ASN A 357 -5.19 2.25 -9.03
C ASN A 357 -6.60 2.64 -8.57
N ALA A 358 -7.57 1.86 -9.01
CA ALA A 358 -8.96 1.94 -8.62
C ALA A 358 -9.49 0.53 -8.33
N LYS A 359 -10.49 0.42 -7.46
CA LYS A 359 -11.07 -0.87 -7.07
C LYS A 359 -12.52 -0.95 -7.49
N THR A 360 -12.86 -1.96 -8.30
CA THR A 360 -14.24 -2.33 -8.57
C THR A 360 -14.56 -3.60 -7.80
N MET A 361 -15.38 -3.49 -6.75
CA MET A 361 -15.85 -4.62 -5.96
C MET A 361 -17.19 -5.11 -6.49
N ILE A 362 -17.31 -6.41 -6.78
CA ILE A 362 -18.49 -7.02 -7.41
C ILE A 362 -18.95 -8.19 -6.56
N ALA A 363 -20.25 -8.22 -6.24
CA ALA A 363 -20.85 -9.29 -5.47
C ALA A 363 -21.17 -10.51 -6.35
N PHE A 364 -20.94 -11.73 -5.80
CA PHE A 364 -21.26 -12.99 -6.42
C PHE A 364 -22.15 -13.84 -5.51
N ASN A 365 -23.04 -14.65 -6.11
CA ASN A 365 -23.97 -15.52 -5.39
C ASN A 365 -23.25 -16.72 -4.73
N SER A 366 -22.13 -17.16 -5.31
CA SER A 366 -21.28 -18.22 -4.77
C SER A 366 -19.83 -18.04 -5.21
N ARG A 367 -18.91 -18.79 -4.59
CA ARG A 367 -17.50 -18.90 -4.99
C ARG A 367 -17.35 -19.83 -6.19
N TYR A 368 -17.93 -19.43 -7.33
CA TYR A 368 -17.95 -20.20 -8.57
C TYR A 368 -16.55 -20.63 -9.02
N TRP A 369 -15.54 -19.77 -8.87
CA TRP A 369 -14.13 -20.07 -9.16
C TRP A 369 -13.57 -21.24 -8.32
N ALA A 370 -14.02 -21.37 -7.08
CA ALA A 370 -13.56 -22.44 -6.20
C ALA A 370 -14.23 -23.79 -6.54
N THR A 371 -15.55 -23.79 -6.80
CA THR A 371 -16.30 -25.00 -7.06
C THR A 371 -16.05 -25.61 -8.43
N GLU A 372 -15.93 -24.76 -9.46
CA GLU A 372 -15.80 -25.21 -10.84
C GLU A 372 -14.35 -25.29 -11.34
N PHE A 373 -13.44 -24.51 -10.74
CA PHE A 373 -12.09 -24.36 -11.28
C PHE A 373 -10.98 -24.65 -10.27
N ASN A 374 -11.31 -25.05 -9.03
CA ASN A 374 -10.32 -25.21 -7.97
C ASN A 374 -9.41 -23.99 -7.81
N SER A 375 -9.97 -22.77 -7.96
CA SER A 375 -9.24 -21.51 -7.88
C SER A 375 -9.55 -20.78 -6.56
N ASN A 376 -8.57 -20.05 -6.07
CA ASN A 376 -8.72 -19.16 -4.91
C ASN A 376 -9.39 -17.80 -5.26
N GLY A 377 -9.78 -17.61 -6.52
CA GLY A 377 -10.42 -16.40 -7.02
C GLY A 377 -9.42 -15.32 -7.46
N GLY A 378 -8.12 -15.58 -7.42
CA GLY A 378 -7.09 -14.71 -7.97
C GLY A 378 -6.84 -14.97 -9.45
N ALA A 379 -6.64 -13.91 -10.23
CA ALA A 379 -6.15 -14.01 -11.59
C ALA A 379 -5.37 -12.77 -12.02
N LEU A 380 -4.41 -12.98 -12.92
CA LEU A 380 -3.73 -11.95 -13.69
C LEU A 380 -3.95 -12.18 -15.17
N SER A 381 -4.21 -11.11 -15.93
CA SER A 381 -4.39 -11.23 -17.36
C SER A 381 -4.03 -9.96 -18.13
N ASP A 382 -3.77 -10.15 -19.43
CA ASP A 382 -3.63 -9.07 -20.42
C ASP A 382 -4.97 -8.67 -21.08
N LEU A 383 -6.10 -9.16 -20.57
CA LEU A 383 -7.41 -8.81 -21.08
C LEU A 383 -7.73 -7.31 -20.82
N PRO A 384 -8.46 -6.66 -21.73
CA PRO A 384 -8.72 -5.23 -21.65
C PRO A 384 -9.39 -4.76 -20.34
N ASN A 385 -10.30 -5.57 -19.78
CA ASN A 385 -11.10 -5.20 -18.61
C ASN A 385 -10.83 -6.09 -17.37
N VAL A 386 -9.90 -7.04 -17.43
CA VAL A 386 -9.47 -7.86 -16.29
C VAL A 386 -7.96 -7.78 -16.20
N GLN A 387 -7.44 -7.13 -15.16
CA GLN A 387 -5.99 -7.02 -14.95
C GLN A 387 -5.54 -7.90 -13.81
N ASN A 388 -5.84 -7.53 -12.59
CA ASN A 388 -5.51 -8.22 -11.37
C ASN A 388 -6.76 -8.32 -10.50
N ILE A 389 -7.17 -9.53 -10.17
CA ILE A 389 -8.37 -9.78 -9.40
C ILE A 389 -8.10 -10.69 -8.21
N TRP A 390 -8.91 -10.56 -7.17
CA TRP A 390 -8.92 -11.48 -6.02
C TRP A 390 -10.28 -11.49 -5.30
N GLU A 391 -10.55 -12.56 -4.56
CA GLU A 391 -11.67 -12.57 -3.63
C GLU A 391 -11.29 -11.80 -2.35
N THR A 392 -11.99 -10.71 -2.04
CA THR A 392 -11.66 -9.82 -0.92
C THR A 392 -12.06 -10.39 0.44
N ASN A 393 -13.10 -11.22 0.49
CA ASN A 393 -13.64 -11.76 1.75
C ASN A 393 -13.55 -13.28 1.84
N ARG A 394 -12.51 -13.86 1.29
CA ARG A 394 -12.32 -15.31 1.15
C ARG A 394 -12.33 -16.09 2.47
N ALA A 395 -12.00 -15.48 3.58
CA ALA A 395 -12.04 -16.11 4.90
C ALA A 395 -13.45 -16.15 5.50
N ASN A 396 -14.43 -15.45 4.90
CA ASN A 396 -15.81 -15.44 5.38
C ASN A 396 -16.50 -16.77 5.08
N ALA A 397 -17.21 -17.33 6.08
CA ALA A 397 -17.86 -18.64 5.98
C ALA A 397 -19.14 -18.66 5.13
N THR A 398 -19.65 -17.52 4.65
CA THR A 398 -20.85 -17.46 3.80
C THR A 398 -20.59 -18.03 2.42
N SER A 399 -21.66 -18.49 1.73
CA SER A 399 -21.56 -18.92 0.33
C SER A 399 -21.30 -17.77 -0.64
N LYS A 400 -21.81 -16.57 -0.32
CA LYS A 400 -21.60 -15.36 -1.14
C LYS A 400 -20.15 -14.90 -1.11
N ALA A 401 -19.74 -14.15 -2.12
CA ALA A 401 -18.41 -13.61 -2.22
C ALA A 401 -18.40 -12.20 -2.83
N ILE A 402 -17.31 -11.48 -2.58
CA ILE A 402 -16.98 -10.22 -3.25
C ILE A 402 -15.65 -10.40 -3.95
N MET A 403 -15.61 -10.13 -5.24
CA MET A 403 -14.38 -10.09 -6.03
C MET A 403 -13.98 -8.64 -6.25
N THR A 404 -12.72 -8.34 -6.01
CA THR A 404 -12.11 -7.06 -6.33
C THR A 404 -11.42 -7.17 -7.67
N ASP A 405 -11.78 -6.29 -8.62
CA ASP A 405 -11.01 -5.95 -9.80
C ASP A 405 -10.13 -4.73 -9.48
N TYR A 406 -8.83 -4.87 -9.67
CA TYR A 406 -7.84 -3.84 -9.37
C TYR A 406 -7.33 -3.22 -10.67
N GLY A 407 -8.12 -2.33 -11.24
CA GLY A 407 -7.76 -1.59 -12.44
C GLY A 407 -6.66 -0.57 -12.13
N SER A 408 -5.56 -0.62 -12.88
CA SER A 408 -4.35 0.16 -12.62
C SER A 408 -3.79 0.78 -13.89
N GLY A 409 -2.88 1.74 -13.77
CA GLY A 409 -2.31 2.44 -14.91
C GLY A 409 -3.40 3.15 -15.71
N ASN A 410 -3.32 3.06 -17.03
CA ASN A 410 -4.30 3.66 -17.94
C ASN A 410 -5.71 3.07 -17.75
N ARG A 411 -5.84 1.76 -17.45
CA ARG A 411 -7.13 1.13 -17.15
C ARG A 411 -7.77 1.75 -15.90
N GLY A 412 -7.02 1.84 -14.80
CA GLY A 412 -7.51 2.45 -13.56
C GLY A 412 -7.90 3.92 -13.74
N ALA A 413 -7.05 4.70 -14.42
CA ALA A 413 -7.32 6.10 -14.73
C ALA A 413 -8.57 6.31 -15.60
N ALA A 414 -8.92 5.33 -16.44
CA ALA A 414 -10.07 5.39 -17.34
C ALA A 414 -11.41 5.06 -16.68
N LEU A 415 -11.43 4.44 -15.51
CA LEU A 415 -12.66 4.09 -14.80
C LEU A 415 -13.44 5.33 -14.37
N ARG A 416 -14.77 5.22 -14.38
CA ARG A 416 -15.70 6.32 -14.03
C ARG A 416 -16.89 5.79 -13.24
N THR A 417 -17.21 6.42 -12.12
CA THR A 417 -18.31 6.01 -11.23
C THR A 417 -19.67 6.08 -11.91
N ASN A 418 -19.89 7.06 -12.80
CA ASN A 418 -21.14 7.20 -13.58
C ASN A 418 -21.29 6.14 -14.69
N LEU A 419 -20.25 5.38 -15.01
CA LEU A 419 -20.26 4.28 -15.98
C LEU A 419 -20.15 2.90 -15.32
N LEU A 420 -20.34 2.80 -14.01
CA LEU A 420 -20.13 1.58 -13.22
C LEU A 420 -20.77 0.34 -13.87
N GLN A 421 -22.05 0.39 -14.23
CA GLN A 421 -22.77 -0.79 -14.72
C GLN A 421 -22.25 -1.30 -16.07
N SER A 422 -21.90 -0.38 -17.00
CA SER A 422 -21.32 -0.75 -18.29
C SER A 422 -19.90 -1.32 -18.11
N GLN A 423 -19.10 -0.73 -17.22
CA GLN A 423 -17.74 -1.19 -16.91
C GLN A 423 -17.77 -2.56 -16.22
N VAL A 424 -18.66 -2.77 -15.25
CA VAL A 424 -18.85 -4.09 -14.62
C VAL A 424 -19.29 -5.14 -15.65
N ASN A 425 -20.17 -4.77 -16.59
CA ASN A 425 -20.58 -5.70 -17.64
C ASN A 425 -19.42 -6.06 -18.59
N ALA A 426 -18.56 -5.10 -18.95
CA ALA A 426 -17.36 -5.34 -19.76
C ALA A 426 -16.36 -6.24 -19.00
N PHE A 427 -16.08 -5.91 -17.73
CA PHE A 427 -15.27 -6.75 -16.84
C PHE A 427 -15.79 -8.19 -16.76
N LEU A 428 -17.09 -8.38 -16.53
CA LEU A 428 -17.69 -9.72 -16.44
C LEU A 428 -17.67 -10.50 -17.76
N ASN A 429 -17.62 -9.82 -18.92
CA ASN A 429 -17.42 -10.47 -20.21
C ASN A 429 -16.00 -11.06 -20.31
N ASP A 430 -14.99 -10.27 -19.96
CA ASP A 430 -13.60 -10.70 -19.99
C ASP A 430 -13.32 -11.74 -18.88
N LEU A 431 -13.87 -11.54 -17.68
CA LEU A 431 -13.76 -12.50 -16.59
C LEU A 431 -14.36 -13.87 -16.96
N ASN A 432 -15.41 -13.87 -17.79
CA ASN A 432 -16.02 -15.11 -18.30
C ASN A 432 -15.11 -15.87 -19.28
N VAL A 433 -14.06 -15.25 -19.80
CA VAL A 433 -12.99 -15.92 -20.55
C VAL A 433 -12.05 -16.65 -19.59
N VAL A 434 -11.71 -16.02 -18.47
CA VAL A 434 -10.83 -16.59 -17.44
C VAL A 434 -11.55 -17.73 -16.66
N PHE A 435 -12.84 -17.51 -16.34
CA PHE A 435 -13.69 -18.46 -15.62
C PHE A 435 -15.01 -18.65 -16.39
N PRO A 436 -15.08 -19.53 -17.38
CA PRO A 436 -16.28 -19.76 -18.19
C PRO A 436 -17.53 -20.04 -17.34
N GLY A 437 -18.60 -19.26 -17.52
CA GLY A 437 -19.85 -19.36 -16.75
C GLY A 437 -19.97 -18.39 -15.57
N ILE A 438 -18.89 -17.75 -15.13
CA ILE A 438 -18.88 -16.90 -13.93
C ILE A 438 -19.82 -15.68 -14.02
N LYS A 439 -20.02 -15.12 -15.21
CA LYS A 439 -20.90 -13.96 -15.40
C LYS A 439 -22.32 -14.20 -14.93
N ALA A 440 -22.83 -15.40 -15.10
CA ALA A 440 -24.18 -15.79 -14.64
C ALA A 440 -24.29 -15.84 -13.11
N ASN A 441 -23.15 -15.96 -12.40
CA ASN A 441 -23.08 -16.03 -10.94
C ASN A 441 -22.98 -14.64 -10.28
N ALA A 442 -22.70 -13.57 -11.05
CA ALA A 442 -22.65 -12.22 -10.50
C ALA A 442 -24.03 -11.79 -9.96
N THR A 443 -24.04 -11.24 -8.74
CA THR A 443 -25.28 -10.87 -8.05
C THR A 443 -25.89 -9.61 -8.67
N LYS A 444 -27.21 -9.63 -8.87
CA LYS A 444 -27.98 -8.49 -9.38
C LYS A 444 -29.11 -8.09 -8.43
N LEU A 445 -29.44 -6.79 -8.49
CA LEU A 445 -30.66 -6.22 -7.96
C LEU A 445 -31.43 -5.60 -9.12
N GLY A 446 -32.52 -6.26 -9.54
CA GLY A 446 -33.18 -5.94 -10.80
C GLY A 446 -32.25 -6.18 -12.00
N SER A 447 -32.08 -5.18 -12.84
CA SER A 447 -31.16 -5.23 -14.01
C SER A 447 -29.70 -4.91 -13.67
N ASN A 448 -29.42 -4.33 -12.51
CA ASN A 448 -28.10 -3.82 -12.15
C ASN A 448 -27.30 -4.86 -11.36
N TYR A 449 -25.99 -4.95 -11.63
CA TYR A 449 -25.05 -5.69 -10.80
C TYR A 449 -24.86 -5.00 -9.45
N ILE A 450 -24.74 -5.78 -8.37
CA ILE A 450 -24.34 -5.25 -7.07
C ILE A 450 -22.82 -5.07 -7.12
N ALA A 451 -22.39 -3.82 -7.25
CA ALA A 451 -21.00 -3.45 -7.40
C ALA A 451 -20.74 -2.04 -6.84
N HIS A 452 -19.49 -1.78 -6.50
CA HIS A 452 -18.99 -0.46 -6.08
C HIS A 452 -17.64 -0.17 -6.75
N LEU A 453 -17.44 1.07 -7.18
CA LEU A 453 -16.16 1.56 -7.68
C LEU A 453 -15.62 2.64 -6.73
N GLU A 454 -14.46 2.38 -6.15
CA GLU A 454 -13.66 3.39 -5.48
C GLU A 454 -12.54 3.87 -6.42
N HIS A 455 -12.66 5.11 -6.87
CA HIS A 455 -11.75 5.70 -7.85
C HIS A 455 -10.84 6.76 -7.21
N TRP A 456 -9.71 6.31 -6.67
CA TRP A 456 -8.74 7.16 -5.96
C TRP A 456 -8.14 8.29 -6.81
N PRO A 457 -7.87 8.12 -8.12
CA PRO A 457 -7.33 9.20 -8.94
C PRO A 457 -8.23 10.45 -9.00
N SER A 458 -9.56 10.28 -8.95
CA SER A 458 -10.50 11.41 -8.95
C SER A 458 -10.90 11.89 -7.55
N ASN A 459 -10.45 11.22 -6.50
CA ASN A 459 -10.74 11.66 -5.14
C ASN A 459 -9.94 12.94 -4.83
N PRO A 460 -10.59 14.11 -4.57
CA PRO A 460 -9.90 15.40 -4.42
C PRO A 460 -9.01 15.50 -3.17
N LEU A 461 -9.11 14.53 -2.27
CA LEU A 461 -8.30 14.44 -1.05
C LEU A 461 -7.21 13.36 -1.12
N ALA A 462 -7.03 12.73 -2.30
CA ALA A 462 -5.97 11.76 -2.57
C ALA A 462 -5.23 12.09 -3.88
N LEU A 463 -5.96 12.33 -4.99
CA LEU A 463 -5.44 12.61 -6.34
C LEU A 463 -4.39 11.57 -6.78
N GLY A 464 -4.69 10.31 -6.53
CA GLY A 464 -3.86 9.15 -6.80
C GLY A 464 -4.03 8.06 -5.75
N SER A 465 -3.52 6.88 -6.03
CA SER A 465 -3.63 5.72 -5.14
C SER A 465 -2.58 5.76 -4.03
N TYR A 466 -1.32 5.62 -4.36
CA TYR A 466 -0.15 5.68 -3.48
C TYR A 466 1.10 5.98 -4.29
N THR A 467 2.23 6.11 -3.61
CA THR A 467 3.51 6.47 -4.22
C THR A 467 3.95 5.46 -5.27
N SER A 468 4.36 6.00 -6.42
CA SER A 468 4.95 5.27 -7.54
C SER A 468 6.13 6.05 -8.08
N TYR A 469 7.35 5.56 -7.89
CA TYR A 469 8.54 6.28 -8.36
C TYR A 469 8.71 6.18 -9.87
N LYS A 470 8.85 7.37 -10.49
CA LYS A 470 9.17 7.55 -11.91
C LYS A 470 10.68 7.42 -12.13
N PRO A 471 11.14 7.27 -13.40
CA PRO A 471 12.56 7.30 -13.71
C PRO A 471 13.27 8.52 -13.09
N GLY A 472 14.42 8.29 -12.46
CA GLY A 472 15.23 9.29 -11.78
C GLY A 472 14.74 9.72 -10.39
N GLN A 473 13.65 9.16 -9.88
CA GLN A 473 13.08 9.61 -8.58
C GLN A 473 13.70 8.92 -7.37
N PHE A 474 14.16 7.70 -7.48
CA PHE A 474 14.87 7.07 -6.37
C PHE A 474 16.14 7.85 -6.03
N THR A 475 17.00 8.07 -7.01
CA THR A 475 18.25 8.78 -6.81
C THR A 475 18.09 10.29 -6.71
N GLY A 476 16.95 10.84 -7.14
CA GLY A 476 16.66 12.27 -7.19
C GLY A 476 15.90 12.84 -5.99
N ILE A 477 14.99 12.07 -5.38
CA ILE A 477 14.12 12.61 -4.31
C ILE A 477 13.90 11.67 -3.11
N GLU A 478 14.26 10.39 -3.20
CA GLU A 478 14.07 9.47 -2.06
C GLU A 478 14.88 9.93 -0.86
N GLY A 479 14.23 9.97 0.30
CA GLY A 479 14.78 10.54 1.53
C GLY A 479 14.38 11.99 1.77
N LEU A 480 14.34 12.84 0.71
CA LEU A 480 13.88 14.24 0.82
C LEU A 480 12.39 14.34 1.22
N ASN A 481 11.56 13.38 0.79
CA ASN A 481 10.14 13.34 1.12
C ASN A 481 9.87 13.24 2.62
N SER A 482 10.73 12.57 3.38
CA SER A 482 10.63 12.42 4.84
C SER A 482 11.28 13.53 5.66
N GLU A 483 12.13 14.33 5.04
CA GLU A 483 12.95 15.36 5.70
C GLU A 483 12.07 16.50 6.25
N ALA A 484 12.37 16.94 7.46
CA ALA A 484 11.69 18.09 8.07
C ALA A 484 12.17 19.43 7.46
N SER A 485 11.27 20.43 7.44
CA SER A 485 11.62 21.81 7.12
C SER A 485 11.39 22.66 8.37
N GLY A 486 12.44 22.82 9.16
CA GLY A 486 12.32 23.44 10.48
C GLY A 486 11.33 22.70 11.38
N LEU A 487 10.31 23.42 11.88
CA LEU A 487 9.24 22.82 12.70
C LEU A 487 8.05 22.31 11.89
N VAL A 488 8.16 22.21 10.56
CA VAL A 488 7.23 21.47 9.73
C VAL A 488 7.76 20.05 9.52
N LYS A 489 7.03 19.06 9.99
CA LYS A 489 7.33 17.63 9.86
C LYS A 489 6.41 17.01 8.82
N PHE A 490 6.84 15.91 8.19
CA PHE A 490 6.08 15.23 7.16
C PHE A 490 5.81 13.78 7.56
N ALA A 491 4.57 13.33 7.35
CA ALA A 491 4.13 11.96 7.57
C ALA A 491 3.23 11.51 6.40
N GLY A 492 2.91 10.23 6.33
CA GLY A 492 2.19 9.60 5.23
C GLY A 492 3.03 8.49 4.62
N GLU A 493 2.43 7.49 3.96
CA GLU A 493 3.14 6.37 3.35
C GLU A 493 4.25 6.83 2.37
N HIS A 494 4.00 7.93 1.66
CA HIS A 494 4.92 8.56 0.71
C HIS A 494 6.19 9.16 1.37
N THR A 495 6.22 9.23 2.69
CA THR A 495 7.36 9.68 3.48
C THR A 495 8.01 8.55 4.29
N ASP A 496 7.58 7.30 4.11
CA ASP A 496 8.27 6.15 4.68
C ASP A 496 9.45 5.79 3.77
N SER A 497 10.62 6.32 4.16
CA SER A 497 11.85 6.19 3.38
C SER A 497 12.42 4.78 3.48
N PHE A 498 13.26 4.39 2.50
CA PHE A 498 14.00 3.13 2.42
C PHE A 498 13.15 1.90 2.06
N TYR A 499 12.07 2.06 1.29
CA TYR A 499 11.31 0.99 0.63
C TYR A 499 10.67 -0.04 1.55
N SER A 500 10.70 0.13 2.87
CA SER A 500 10.24 -0.90 3.78
C SER A 500 8.72 -1.06 3.72
N TYR A 501 7.96 0.06 3.81
CA TYR A 501 6.50 0.04 3.86
C TYR A 501 5.84 1.20 3.12
N GLN A 502 6.52 1.78 2.12
CA GLN A 502 5.92 2.79 1.25
C GLN A 502 4.74 2.18 0.48
N GLY A 503 3.63 2.91 0.37
CA GLY A 503 2.38 2.38 -0.20
C GLY A 503 1.51 1.60 0.78
N PHE A 504 2.02 1.18 1.95
CA PHE A 504 1.29 0.40 2.95
C PHE A 504 0.66 1.24 4.06
N MET A 505 -0.37 0.68 4.70
CA MET A 505 -0.93 1.22 5.95
C MET A 505 0.12 1.28 7.07
N GLU A 506 1.00 0.28 7.13
CA GLU A 506 2.12 0.22 8.08
C GLU A 506 3.06 1.40 7.91
N GLY A 507 3.45 1.74 6.67
CA GLY A 507 4.30 2.89 6.38
C GLY A 507 3.66 4.20 6.80
N ALA A 508 2.34 4.33 6.63
CA ALA A 508 1.61 5.48 7.17
C ALA A 508 1.75 5.57 8.70
N CYS A 509 1.53 4.47 9.43
CA CYS A 509 1.68 4.43 10.89
C CYS A 509 3.12 4.78 11.33
N LEU A 510 4.12 4.13 10.73
CA LEU A 510 5.54 4.33 11.08
C LEU A 510 6.01 5.75 10.78
N SER A 511 5.58 6.35 9.67
CA SER A 511 5.89 7.74 9.34
C SER A 511 5.29 8.72 10.35
N GLY A 512 4.08 8.44 10.85
CA GLY A 512 3.44 9.19 11.93
C GLY A 512 4.24 9.13 13.23
N LEU A 513 4.68 7.93 13.64
CA LEU A 513 5.57 7.73 14.79
C LEU A 513 6.90 8.48 14.64
N ARG A 514 7.50 8.44 13.45
CA ARG A 514 8.74 9.18 13.16
C ARG A 514 8.52 10.68 13.32
N ALA A 515 7.45 11.24 12.72
CA ALA A 515 7.13 12.66 12.83
C ALA A 515 6.89 13.09 14.28
N ALA A 516 6.17 12.29 15.07
CA ALA A 516 5.98 12.53 16.50
C ALA A 516 7.32 12.52 17.26
N ASN A 517 8.20 11.56 16.99
CA ASN A 517 9.51 11.50 17.62
C ASN A 517 10.40 12.70 17.24
N GLN A 518 10.30 13.25 16.03
CA GLN A 518 10.98 14.49 15.63
C GLN A 518 10.48 15.67 16.46
N VAL A 519 9.16 15.81 16.63
CA VAL A 519 8.57 16.86 17.51
C VAL A 519 9.06 16.72 18.95
N LEU A 520 9.05 15.49 19.49
CA LEU A 520 9.53 15.22 20.86
C LEU A 520 11.03 15.55 21.04
N ALA A 521 11.84 15.36 20.00
CA ALA A 521 13.25 15.74 20.00
C ALA A 521 13.40 17.27 20.02
N ASP A 522 12.60 18.01 19.23
CA ASP A 522 12.60 19.46 19.22
C ASP A 522 12.18 20.05 20.58
N ILE A 523 11.17 19.47 21.23
CA ILE A 523 10.77 19.85 22.60
C ILE A 523 11.90 19.60 23.60
N LYS A 524 12.53 18.42 23.53
CA LYS A 524 13.61 18.03 24.45
C LYS A 524 14.85 18.92 24.30
N SER A 525 15.15 19.37 23.09
CA SER A 525 16.28 20.28 22.82
C SER A 525 16.00 21.74 23.16
N GLY A 526 14.76 22.08 23.52
CA GLY A 526 14.35 23.46 23.74
C GLY A 526 14.23 24.29 22.45
N THR A 527 14.07 23.64 21.30
CA THR A 527 13.82 24.30 20.02
C THR A 527 12.40 24.86 19.95
N ILE A 528 11.47 24.28 20.72
CA ILE A 528 10.06 24.71 20.93
C ILE A 528 9.65 24.56 22.39
#